data_a8b716d26c362d60ff36f239d1dab318
#
_entry.id   a8b716d26c362d60ff36f239d1dab318
#
_cell.length_a   1.000
_cell.length_b   1.000
_cell.length_c   1.000
_cell.angle_alpha   90.00
_cell.angle_beta   90.00
_cell.angle_gamma   90.00
#
_symmetry.space_group_name_H-M   'P 1'
#
loop_
_entity.id
_entity.type
_entity.pdbx_description
1 polymer ?
#
loop_
_entity_poly.entity_id
_entity_poly.type
_entity_poly.pdbx_seq_one_letter_code
_entity_poly.pdbx_strand_id
1 'polypeptide(L)'
;MDIKLIKKNILKIDEFQFKCSIGAKGIKKNKIEGDFCTPRGRYKLKNLFYRDDREKKFNCVLNTVKIKKNMGWCDDPKSRHYNSLIKINKNLKYEKLFRKDHLYDFLIEIDHNHKKKPFAGSAIFIHLTKNYKPTKGCIALKKKDFLILLKLVTKKTYLNII
;
A
#
# COMPACT_ATOMS: atom_id res chain seq x y z
N MET A 1 -18.84 4.77 2.31
CA MET A 1 -17.75 5.77 2.47
C MET A 1 -16.53 5.28 1.70
N ASP A 2 -16.03 6.10 0.77
CA ASP A 2 -14.91 5.72 -0.08
C ASP A 2 -13.78 6.76 0.02
N ILE A 3 -12.55 6.29 0.03
CA ILE A 3 -11.37 7.14 -0.16
C ILE A 3 -11.25 7.45 -1.65
N LYS A 4 -11.02 8.69 -2.01
CA LYS A 4 -10.80 9.13 -3.40
C LYS A 4 -9.43 9.76 -3.55
N LEU A 5 -8.63 9.27 -4.50
CA LEU A 5 -7.42 9.97 -4.92
C LEU A 5 -7.81 11.05 -5.93
N ILE A 6 -7.69 12.31 -5.54
CA ILE A 6 -8.00 13.48 -6.35
C ILE A 6 -6.74 14.30 -6.63
N LYS A 7 -6.70 15.03 -7.75
CA LYS A 7 -5.58 15.94 -8.12
C LYS A 7 -4.19 15.27 -8.07
N LYS A 8 -4.10 13.93 -8.21
CA LYS A 8 -2.86 13.12 -8.18
C LYS A 8 -2.05 13.15 -6.87
N ASN A 9 -2.41 13.96 -5.88
CA ASN A 9 -1.64 14.11 -4.65
C ASN A 9 -2.49 14.37 -3.40
N ILE A 10 -3.80 14.19 -3.49
CA ILE A 10 -4.73 14.36 -2.37
C ILE A 10 -5.58 13.11 -2.22
N LEU A 11 -5.55 12.49 -1.05
CA LEU A 11 -6.53 11.51 -0.63
C LEU A 11 -7.65 12.22 0.11
N LYS A 12 -8.89 12.06 -0.37
CA LYS A 12 -10.09 12.59 0.28
C LYS A 12 -10.93 11.44 0.83
N ILE A 13 -11.41 11.57 2.07
CA ILE A 13 -12.43 10.73 2.69
C ILE A 13 -13.35 11.64 3.49
N ASP A 14 -14.64 11.64 3.17
CA ASP A 14 -15.61 12.62 3.68
C ASP A 14 -15.08 14.05 3.55
N GLU A 15 -15.03 14.81 4.64
CA GLU A 15 -14.50 16.19 4.67
C GLU A 15 -12.97 16.25 4.82
N PHE A 16 -12.31 15.12 5.11
CA PHE A 16 -10.88 15.09 5.32
C PHE A 16 -10.12 15.01 4.00
N GLN A 17 -9.06 15.80 3.89
CA GLN A 17 -8.13 15.80 2.77
C GLN A 17 -6.70 15.65 3.27
N PHE A 18 -5.98 14.68 2.72
CA PHE A 18 -4.60 14.38 3.08
C PHE A 18 -3.69 14.52 1.86
N LYS A 19 -2.64 15.31 2.00
CA LYS A 19 -1.58 15.33 0.99
C LYS A 19 -0.93 13.95 0.92
N CYS A 20 -0.71 13.44 -0.29
CA CYS A 20 -0.04 12.16 -0.51
C CYS A 20 0.97 12.24 -1.65
N SER A 21 1.83 11.25 -1.75
CA SER A 21 2.60 10.96 -2.96
C SER A 21 2.11 9.68 -3.61
N ILE A 22 2.35 9.57 -4.91
CA ILE A 22 1.96 8.45 -5.77
C ILE A 22 3.14 8.00 -6.63
N GLY A 23 2.92 7.03 -7.51
CA GLY A 23 3.90 6.56 -8.47
C GLY A 23 4.53 7.69 -9.28
N ALA A 24 5.85 7.66 -9.47
CA ALA A 24 6.63 8.71 -10.12
C ALA A 24 6.12 9.06 -11.54
N LYS A 25 5.51 8.10 -12.24
CA LYS A 25 4.94 8.28 -13.57
C LYS A 25 3.42 8.49 -13.58
N GLY A 26 2.83 8.82 -12.41
CA GLY A 26 1.41 9.15 -12.27
C GLY A 26 0.49 7.95 -12.19
N ILE A 27 -0.74 8.10 -12.71
CA ILE A 27 -1.81 7.11 -12.66
C ILE A 27 -1.98 6.45 -14.02
N LYS A 28 -2.18 5.11 -14.05
CA LYS A 28 -2.34 4.34 -15.28
C LYS A 28 -3.44 3.28 -15.13
N LYS A 29 -4.30 3.13 -16.16
CA LYS A 29 -5.38 2.13 -16.16
C LYS A 29 -4.80 0.70 -16.26
N ASN A 30 -3.94 0.46 -17.25
CA ASN A 30 -3.32 -0.84 -17.49
C ASN A 30 -1.94 -0.88 -16.81
N LYS A 31 -1.93 -1.10 -15.50
CA LYS A 31 -0.72 -1.22 -14.69
C LYS A 31 0.15 -2.37 -15.19
N ILE A 32 1.45 -2.11 -15.28
CA ILE A 32 2.48 -3.10 -15.63
C ILE A 32 3.50 -3.13 -14.48
N GLU A 33 4.05 -4.32 -14.17
CA GLU A 33 5.11 -4.45 -13.17
C GLU A 33 6.31 -3.57 -13.53
N GLY A 34 6.79 -2.79 -12.54
CA GLY A 34 7.93 -1.90 -12.72
C GLY A 34 7.68 -0.61 -13.51
N ASP A 35 6.44 -0.26 -13.87
CA ASP A 35 6.13 0.95 -14.66
C ASP A 35 6.11 2.26 -13.86
N PHE A 36 6.29 2.22 -12.55
CA PHE A 36 6.28 3.37 -11.64
C PHE A 36 4.94 4.15 -11.62
N CYS A 37 3.86 3.54 -12.05
CA CYS A 37 2.52 4.13 -12.04
C CYS A 37 1.66 3.60 -10.90
N THR A 38 0.81 4.45 -10.33
CA THR A 38 -0.27 4.05 -9.44
C THR A 38 -1.44 3.52 -10.27
N PRO A 39 -1.99 2.34 -9.97
CA PRO A 39 -3.05 1.75 -10.78
C PRO A 39 -4.36 2.51 -10.62
N ARG A 40 -4.99 2.90 -11.74
CA ARG A 40 -6.36 3.43 -11.77
C ARG A 40 -7.35 2.31 -11.46
N GLY A 41 -8.35 2.59 -10.63
CA GLY A 41 -9.41 1.63 -10.32
C GLY A 41 -10.04 1.85 -8.96
N ARG A 42 -10.95 0.94 -8.59
CA ARG A 42 -11.60 0.89 -7.29
C ARG A 42 -11.14 -0.36 -6.55
N TYR A 43 -10.51 -0.18 -5.40
CA TYR A 43 -9.82 -1.24 -4.66
C TYR A 43 -10.36 -1.35 -3.24
N LYS A 44 -10.51 -2.58 -2.77
CA LYS A 44 -10.85 -2.88 -1.38
C LYS A 44 -9.61 -2.73 -0.51
N LEU A 45 -9.77 -2.19 0.69
CA LEU A 45 -8.73 -2.24 1.71
C LEU A 45 -8.71 -3.64 2.33
N LYS A 46 -7.54 -4.22 2.48
CA LYS A 46 -7.33 -5.57 3.03
C LYS A 46 -6.73 -5.50 4.44
N ASN A 47 -5.52 -5.98 4.59
CA ASN A 47 -4.83 -6.03 5.87
C ASN A 47 -4.09 -4.72 6.16
N LEU A 48 -4.02 -4.35 7.43
CA LEU A 48 -3.05 -3.39 7.95
C LEU A 48 -1.83 -4.15 8.46
N PHE A 49 -0.68 -3.99 7.84
CA PHE A 49 0.59 -4.46 8.34
C PHE A 49 1.25 -3.36 9.16
N TYR A 50 1.90 -3.71 10.27
CA TYR A 50 2.54 -2.73 11.14
C TYR A 50 3.78 -3.28 11.86
N ARG A 51 4.70 -2.39 12.23
CA ARG A 51 5.91 -2.67 13.01
C ARG A 51 5.58 -2.62 14.49
N ASP A 52 5.30 -3.76 15.13
CA ASP A 52 4.91 -3.82 16.55
C ASP A 52 6.05 -3.49 17.52
N ASP A 53 7.28 -3.49 17.04
CA ASP A 53 8.45 -2.98 17.79
C ASP A 53 8.53 -1.43 17.83
N ARG A 54 7.79 -0.73 16.94
CA ARG A 54 7.76 0.73 16.81
C ARG A 54 6.41 1.34 17.10
N GLU A 55 5.33 0.64 16.78
CA GLU A 55 3.95 1.14 16.82
C GLU A 55 3.10 0.36 17.83
N LYS A 56 2.86 0.95 19.00
CA LYS A 56 2.19 0.27 20.12
C LYS A 56 0.72 0.61 20.28
N LYS A 57 0.32 1.85 19.92
CA LYS A 57 -1.03 2.37 20.20
C LYS A 57 -1.65 2.96 18.94
N PHE A 58 -2.61 2.28 18.35
CA PHE A 58 -3.44 2.77 17.26
C PHE A 58 -4.78 2.02 17.23
N ASN A 59 -5.80 2.63 16.66
CA ASN A 59 -7.10 2.00 16.45
C ASN A 59 -7.27 1.66 14.96
N CYS A 60 -7.69 0.44 14.66
CA CYS A 60 -7.95 0.01 13.30
C CYS A 60 -9.03 -1.06 13.26
N VAL A 61 -9.97 -0.94 12.33
CA VAL A 61 -11.03 -1.94 12.07
C VAL A 61 -10.62 -3.00 11.04
N LEU A 62 -9.52 -2.76 10.32
CA LEU A 62 -8.96 -3.73 9.38
C LEU A 62 -8.27 -4.86 10.16
N ASN A 63 -8.15 -6.02 9.53
CA ASN A 63 -7.35 -7.09 10.09
C ASN A 63 -5.88 -6.65 10.19
N THR A 64 -5.26 -6.80 11.36
CA THR A 64 -3.90 -6.33 11.63
C THR A 64 -2.89 -7.47 11.58
N VAL A 65 -1.75 -7.25 10.94
CA VAL A 65 -0.65 -8.20 10.79
C VAL A 65 0.66 -7.57 11.24
N LYS A 66 1.33 -8.19 12.20
CA LYS A 66 2.66 -7.75 12.65
C LYS A 66 3.71 -8.05 11.60
N ILE A 67 4.49 -7.06 11.21
CA ILE A 67 5.61 -7.25 10.28
C ILE A 67 6.78 -7.90 11.01
N LYS A 68 7.18 -9.09 10.55
CA LYS A 68 8.34 -9.85 11.06
C LYS A 68 9.54 -9.71 10.13
N LYS A 69 10.75 -9.94 10.67
CA LYS A 69 12.03 -9.81 9.92
C LYS A 69 12.08 -10.67 8.66
N ASN A 70 11.38 -11.79 8.65
CA ASN A 70 11.35 -12.77 7.56
C ASN A 70 10.17 -12.60 6.59
N MET A 71 9.45 -11.46 6.63
CA MET A 71 8.33 -11.18 5.73
C MET A 71 8.77 -10.39 4.51
N GLY A 72 8.35 -10.85 3.34
CA GLY A 72 8.49 -10.17 2.06
C GLY A 72 7.20 -10.22 1.26
N TRP A 73 7.10 -9.37 0.25
CA TRP A 73 6.02 -9.42 -0.73
C TRP A 73 6.60 -9.81 -2.08
N CYS A 74 6.18 -10.94 -2.63
CA CYS A 74 6.74 -11.44 -3.89
C CYS A 74 6.37 -10.52 -5.06
N ASP A 75 7.37 -9.97 -5.71
CA ASP A 75 7.24 -9.09 -6.88
C ASP A 75 7.81 -9.71 -8.16
N ASP A 76 8.07 -11.02 -8.15
CA ASP A 76 8.51 -11.79 -9.32
C ASP A 76 7.30 -12.25 -10.15
N PRO A 77 7.07 -11.65 -11.35
CA PRO A 77 5.93 -12.02 -12.19
C PRO A 77 5.94 -13.46 -12.69
N LYS A 78 7.09 -14.15 -12.63
CA LYS A 78 7.23 -15.55 -13.04
C LYS A 78 6.98 -16.53 -11.89
N SER A 79 6.88 -16.04 -10.67
CA SER A 79 6.67 -16.87 -9.48
C SER A 79 5.19 -17.19 -9.29
N ARG A 80 4.88 -18.43 -8.88
CA ARG A 80 3.54 -18.83 -8.40
C ARG A 80 3.09 -18.02 -7.18
N HIS A 81 4.03 -17.37 -6.48
CA HIS A 81 3.77 -16.52 -5.31
C HIS A 81 3.62 -15.04 -5.67
N TYR A 82 3.61 -14.69 -6.95
CA TYR A 82 3.50 -13.31 -7.40
C TYR A 82 2.38 -12.57 -6.70
N ASN A 83 2.65 -11.32 -6.30
CA ASN A 83 1.74 -10.44 -5.58
C ASN A 83 1.14 -11.07 -4.32
N SER A 84 1.98 -11.72 -3.52
CA SER A 84 1.59 -12.35 -2.24
C SER A 84 2.61 -12.08 -1.14
N LEU A 85 2.11 -12.08 0.09
CA LEU A 85 2.96 -12.17 1.28
C LEU A 85 3.69 -13.52 1.28
N ILE A 86 4.99 -13.50 1.51
CA ILE A 86 5.84 -14.68 1.58
C ILE A 86 6.74 -14.64 2.81
N LYS A 87 7.18 -15.81 3.24
CA LYS A 87 8.39 -15.95 4.06
C LYS A 87 9.60 -15.79 3.14
N ILE A 88 10.53 -14.91 3.51
CA ILE A 88 11.73 -14.61 2.71
C ILE A 88 12.49 -15.90 2.39
N ASN A 89 12.77 -16.09 1.09
CA ASN A 89 13.56 -17.19 0.56
C ASN A 89 14.55 -16.62 -0.47
N LYS A 90 15.78 -17.09 -0.46
CA LYS A 90 16.86 -16.63 -1.36
C LYS A 90 16.53 -16.80 -2.86
N ASN A 91 15.67 -17.78 -3.19
CA ASN A 91 15.28 -18.09 -4.56
C ASN A 91 14.10 -17.27 -5.10
N LEU A 92 13.55 -16.36 -4.30
CA LEU A 92 12.43 -15.52 -4.68
C LEU A 92 12.83 -14.06 -4.74
N LYS A 93 12.37 -13.37 -5.78
CA LYS A 93 12.41 -11.91 -5.83
C LYS A 93 11.27 -11.35 -5.00
N TYR A 94 11.55 -10.40 -4.12
CA TYR A 94 10.55 -9.84 -3.21
C TYR A 94 10.92 -8.45 -2.73
N GLU A 95 9.90 -7.71 -2.33
CA GLU A 95 10.04 -6.49 -1.57
C GLU A 95 10.04 -6.79 -0.07
N LYS A 96 11.07 -6.34 0.64
CA LYS A 96 11.22 -6.57 2.09
C LYS A 96 10.25 -5.67 2.86
N LEU A 97 9.41 -6.26 3.74
CA LEU A 97 8.47 -5.48 4.55
C LEU A 97 9.12 -4.94 5.83
N PHE A 98 10.02 -5.69 6.47
CA PHE A 98 10.74 -5.25 7.66
C PHE A 98 11.92 -4.35 7.28
N ARG A 99 11.67 -3.04 7.19
CA ARG A 99 12.63 -2.04 6.70
C ARG A 99 13.33 -1.32 7.86
N LYS A 100 14.54 -0.81 7.59
CA LYS A 100 15.28 0.06 8.54
C LYS A 100 14.70 1.48 8.58
N ASP A 101 14.25 1.99 7.42
CA ASP A 101 13.53 3.25 7.35
C ASP A 101 12.11 3.11 7.93
N HIS A 102 11.38 4.22 8.06
CA HIS A 102 10.04 4.26 8.66
C HIS A 102 8.91 4.15 7.64
N LEU A 103 9.20 3.90 6.36
CA LEU A 103 8.17 3.93 5.30
C LEU A 103 7.12 2.83 5.48
N TYR A 104 7.49 1.67 6.04
CA TYR A 104 6.61 0.53 6.28
C TYR A 104 6.36 0.27 7.77
N ASP A 105 6.48 1.31 8.63
CA ASP A 105 6.02 1.17 10.02
C ASP A 105 4.51 0.90 10.05
N PHE A 106 3.77 1.43 9.07
CA PHE A 106 2.40 1.06 8.72
C PHE A 106 2.27 0.91 7.20
N LEU A 107 1.53 -0.09 6.76
CA LEU A 107 1.08 -0.18 5.38
C LEU A 107 -0.28 -0.89 5.28
N ILE A 108 -1.18 -0.35 4.47
CA ILE A 108 -2.47 -0.96 4.13
C ILE A 108 -2.34 -1.62 2.77
N GLU A 109 -2.63 -2.92 2.72
CA GLU A 109 -2.77 -3.67 1.49
C GLU A 109 -4.05 -3.24 0.77
N ILE A 110 -3.97 -2.98 -0.53
CA ILE A 110 -5.14 -2.84 -1.40
C ILE A 110 -5.25 -4.06 -2.33
N ASP A 111 -6.45 -4.42 -2.77
CA ASP A 111 -6.69 -5.64 -3.55
C ASP A 111 -6.36 -5.50 -5.05
N HIS A 112 -5.43 -4.60 -5.40
CA HIS A 112 -4.91 -4.52 -6.77
C HIS A 112 -4.32 -5.87 -7.20
N ASN A 113 -4.68 -6.29 -8.41
CA ASN A 113 -4.23 -7.57 -8.99
C ASN A 113 -4.43 -8.79 -8.04
N HIS A 114 -5.58 -8.86 -7.38
CA HIS A 114 -5.90 -9.96 -6.45
C HIS A 114 -5.91 -11.33 -7.12
N LYS A 115 -6.15 -11.38 -8.45
CA LYS A 115 -6.05 -12.60 -9.26
C LYS A 115 -4.59 -12.99 -9.59
N LYS A 116 -3.61 -12.20 -9.13
CA LYS A 116 -2.17 -12.45 -9.32
C LYS A 116 -1.76 -12.64 -10.78
N LYS A 117 -2.42 -11.92 -11.70
CA LYS A 117 -2.08 -11.96 -13.13
C LYS A 117 -0.62 -11.55 -13.30
N PRO A 118 0.22 -12.38 -13.94
CA PRO A 118 1.62 -12.06 -14.17
C PRO A 118 1.79 -10.69 -14.85
N PHE A 119 2.80 -9.94 -14.46
CA PHE A 119 3.15 -8.61 -14.97
C PHE A 119 2.11 -7.49 -14.76
N ALA A 120 0.97 -7.75 -14.12
CA ALA A 120 -0.07 -6.73 -13.92
C ALA A 120 0.14 -5.85 -12.68
N GLY A 121 1.32 -5.89 -12.09
CA GLY A 121 1.71 -5.10 -10.92
C GLY A 121 1.52 -5.84 -9.60
N SER A 122 2.40 -5.57 -8.66
CA SER A 122 2.45 -6.16 -7.32
C SER A 122 2.78 -5.13 -6.26
N ALA A 123 2.61 -5.49 -4.98
CA ALA A 123 3.02 -4.70 -3.82
C ALA A 123 2.49 -3.26 -3.86
N ILE A 124 1.20 -3.07 -4.19
CA ILE A 124 0.56 -1.75 -4.17
C ILE A 124 -0.11 -1.55 -2.81
N PHE A 125 0.41 -0.58 -2.06
CA PHE A 125 0.02 -0.29 -0.69
C PHE A 125 -0.31 1.20 -0.49
N ILE A 126 -1.00 1.51 0.62
CA ILE A 126 -0.96 2.83 1.23
C ILE A 126 0.04 2.74 2.38
N HIS A 127 1.13 3.52 2.35
CA HIS A 127 2.18 3.47 3.37
C HIS A 127 2.63 4.87 3.83
N LEU A 128 3.66 4.95 4.68
CA LEU A 128 4.16 6.22 5.17
C LEU A 128 5.11 6.87 4.18
N THR A 129 5.19 8.21 4.20
CA THR A 129 6.15 8.98 3.40
C THR A 129 7.12 9.76 4.27
N LYS A 130 8.33 9.95 3.74
CA LYS A 130 9.27 10.98 4.17
C LYS A 130 9.38 12.00 3.05
N ASN A 131 8.94 13.24 3.34
CA ASN A 131 9.04 14.38 2.41
C ASN A 131 8.28 14.20 1.07
N TYR A 132 7.25 13.34 1.02
CA TYR A 132 6.42 13.11 -0.17
C TYR A 132 7.21 12.76 -1.44
N LYS A 133 8.33 12.06 -1.31
CA LYS A 133 9.03 11.53 -2.48
C LYS A 133 8.10 10.62 -3.30
N PRO A 134 8.15 10.68 -4.63
CA PRO A 134 7.38 9.79 -5.49
C PRO A 134 7.66 8.31 -5.20
N THR A 135 6.66 7.45 -5.37
CA THR A 135 6.75 6.02 -5.14
C THR A 135 6.96 5.23 -6.44
N LYS A 136 7.06 3.91 -6.33
CA LYS A 136 7.05 3.00 -7.48
C LYS A 136 5.63 2.60 -7.92
N GLY A 137 4.59 3.16 -7.29
CA GLY A 137 3.19 2.87 -7.59
C GLY A 137 2.26 2.92 -6.38
N CYS A 138 2.79 2.84 -5.17
CA CYS A 138 2.06 2.98 -3.92
C CYS A 138 1.55 4.41 -3.70
N ILE A 139 0.64 4.57 -2.76
CA ILE A 139 0.22 5.86 -2.23
C ILE A 139 0.89 6.06 -0.87
N ALA A 140 1.48 7.22 -0.61
CA ALA A 140 2.18 7.44 0.65
C ALA A 140 1.74 8.72 1.36
N LEU A 141 1.52 8.62 2.67
CA LEU A 141 1.01 9.65 3.58
C LEU A 141 2.00 9.98 4.68
N LYS A 142 1.93 11.18 5.25
CA LYS A 142 2.57 11.43 6.56
C LYS A 142 1.91 10.57 7.64
N LYS A 143 2.69 10.14 8.63
CA LYS A 143 2.21 9.27 9.72
C LYS A 143 0.98 9.83 10.44
N LYS A 144 0.96 11.12 10.76
CA LYS A 144 -0.20 11.76 11.39
C LYS A 144 -1.48 11.59 10.57
N ASP A 145 -1.39 11.80 9.26
CA ASP A 145 -2.53 11.72 8.33
C ASP A 145 -2.96 10.25 8.16
N PHE A 146 -2.00 9.33 8.09
CA PHE A 146 -2.26 7.89 8.05
C PHE A 146 -3.02 7.40 9.29
N LEU A 147 -2.65 7.85 10.50
CA LEU A 147 -3.33 7.49 11.73
C LEU A 147 -4.75 8.06 11.82
N ILE A 148 -5.00 9.25 11.25
CA ILE A 148 -6.36 9.79 11.11
C ILE A 148 -7.15 8.94 10.11
N LEU A 149 -6.57 8.61 8.95
CA LEU A 149 -7.19 7.74 7.95
C LEU A 149 -7.62 6.40 8.56
N LEU A 150 -6.77 5.77 9.41
CA LEU A 150 -7.11 4.51 10.09
C LEU A 150 -8.36 4.59 10.97
N LYS A 151 -8.64 5.75 11.57
CA LYS A 151 -9.84 5.96 12.39
C LYS A 151 -11.10 6.16 11.54
N LEU A 152 -10.96 6.64 10.31
CA LEU A 152 -12.08 6.95 9.40
C LEU A 152 -12.52 5.76 8.56
N VAL A 153 -11.59 4.83 8.25
CA VAL A 153 -11.89 3.67 7.40
C VAL A 153 -12.77 2.65 8.13
N THR A 154 -13.56 1.94 7.35
CA THR A 154 -14.39 0.81 7.79
C THR A 154 -14.04 -0.43 6.97
N LYS A 155 -14.54 -1.61 7.36
CA LYS A 155 -14.40 -2.85 6.57
C LYS A 155 -15.04 -2.77 5.17
N LYS A 156 -15.94 -1.79 4.94
CA LYS A 156 -16.63 -1.54 3.67
C LYS A 156 -16.01 -0.40 2.86
N THR A 157 -14.92 0.22 3.35
CA THR A 157 -14.25 1.33 2.65
C THR A 157 -13.49 0.83 1.42
N TYR A 158 -13.66 1.52 0.31
CA TYR A 158 -12.90 1.33 -0.93
C TYR A 158 -12.01 2.53 -1.20
N LEU A 159 -10.92 2.29 -1.91
CA LEU A 159 -10.04 3.31 -2.48
C LEU A 159 -10.34 3.46 -3.96
N ASN A 160 -10.78 4.65 -4.37
CA ASN A 160 -11.02 5.03 -5.76
C ASN A 160 -9.85 5.87 -6.29
N ILE A 161 -9.13 5.35 -7.27
CA ILE A 161 -8.04 6.02 -7.98
C ILE A 161 -8.57 6.35 -9.39
N ILE A 162 -8.83 7.63 -9.64
CA ILE A 162 -9.50 8.12 -10.86
C ILE A 162 -8.48 8.58 -11.89
#